data_2179c8eb45ddc2c363086b08ca33dd2a
#
_entry.id   2179c8eb45ddc2c363086b08ca33dd2a
#
_cell.length_a   1.000
_cell.length_b   1.000
_cell.length_c   1.000
_cell.angle_alpha   90.00
_cell.angle_beta   90.00
_cell.angle_gamma   90.00
#
_symmetry.space_group_name_H-M   'P 1'
#
loop_
_entity.id
_entity.type
_entity.pdbx_description
1 polymer ?
#
loop_
_entity_poly.entity_id
_entity_poly.type
_entity_poly.pdbx_seq_one_letter_code
_entity_poly.pdbx_strand_id
1 'polypeptide(L)'
;MSDFSLTLNSLCKTYTTPALSWRRKSGTPAVKKALSGVSLTLGPGLYGLLGPNGAGKSTLIHIITGSLAPTSGEVLWCGGPARGIAFRRVLGYMPQQQGLYDSYTGRRFLAYMAALKEIPRAQVPAEVARTAAAVNLSEELDKRLSAYSGGMKQRLLLASALLGDPKLLILDEPTAGLDPKERVRLRKLLAGMAQERIILVATHVVSDVETVANGIVLLQSGKIVDFAPVQTLVAKYAPGQGLEQVYLHIFGEEDGK
;
A
#
# COMPACT_ATOMS: atom_id res chain seq x y z
N MET A 1 8.57 -23.04 -6.84
CA MET A 1 8.39 -21.83 -6.04
C MET A 1 8.46 -20.65 -7.00
N SER A 2 7.44 -19.83 -7.10
CA SER A 2 7.44 -18.68 -7.99
C SER A 2 8.34 -17.59 -7.40
N ASP A 3 9.48 -17.33 -8.06
CA ASP A 3 10.49 -16.36 -7.60
C ASP A 3 10.10 -14.92 -7.98
N PHE A 4 8.95 -14.43 -7.47
CA PHE A 4 8.65 -13.01 -7.61
C PHE A 4 9.51 -12.22 -6.64
N SER A 5 10.04 -11.10 -7.11
CA SER A 5 10.79 -10.18 -6.27
C SER A 5 10.48 -8.73 -6.62
N LEU A 6 10.29 -7.91 -5.59
CA LEU A 6 10.26 -6.45 -5.68
C LEU A 6 11.55 -5.93 -5.05
N THR A 7 12.37 -5.24 -5.84
CA THR A 7 13.63 -4.67 -5.35
C THR A 7 13.62 -3.16 -5.52
N LEU A 8 13.95 -2.47 -4.45
CA LEU A 8 14.16 -1.03 -4.38
C LEU A 8 15.66 -0.78 -4.27
N ASN A 9 16.24 -0.06 -5.21
CA ASN A 9 17.66 0.23 -5.23
C ASN A 9 17.91 1.71 -4.96
N SER A 10 18.38 2.05 -3.76
CA SER A 10 18.84 3.40 -3.36
C SER A 10 17.87 4.52 -3.75
N LEU A 11 16.57 4.30 -3.53
CA LEU A 11 15.53 5.25 -3.90
C LEU A 11 15.68 6.56 -3.14
N CYS A 12 15.79 7.66 -3.87
CA CYS A 12 15.74 9.01 -3.34
C CYS A 12 14.59 9.78 -3.94
N LYS A 13 13.97 10.64 -3.14
CA LYS A 13 12.99 11.62 -3.62
C LYS A 13 13.15 12.94 -2.93
N THR A 14 13.40 13.97 -3.73
CA THR A 14 13.50 15.34 -3.28
C THR A 14 12.40 16.15 -3.96
N TYR A 15 11.63 16.90 -3.16
CA TYR A 15 10.68 17.88 -3.65
C TYR A 15 11.34 19.27 -3.54
N THR A 16 11.31 20.00 -4.64
CA THR A 16 11.75 21.39 -4.68
C THR A 16 10.53 22.25 -4.88
N THR A 17 10.19 23.07 -3.90
CA THR A 17 9.10 24.05 -4.04
C THR A 17 9.72 25.31 -4.64
N PRO A 18 9.28 25.76 -5.83
CA PRO A 18 9.71 27.05 -6.37
C PRO A 18 9.42 28.14 -5.34
N ALA A 19 10.32 29.10 -5.20
CA ALA A 19 10.11 30.28 -4.37
C ALA A 19 9.01 31.17 -4.99
N LEU A 20 7.77 30.76 -4.91
CA LEU A 20 6.59 31.55 -5.32
C LEU A 20 6.15 32.40 -4.12
N SER A 21 6.84 33.52 -3.91
CA SER A 21 6.32 34.55 -3.02
C SER A 21 6.93 35.90 -3.36
N TRP A 22 6.15 36.71 -4.03
CA TRP A 22 6.34 38.17 -4.13
C TRP A 22 6.42 38.88 -2.75
N ARG A 23 6.22 38.14 -1.65
CA ARG A 23 6.27 38.64 -0.25
C ARG A 23 7.52 38.23 0.54
N ARG A 24 8.43 37.38 0.03
CA ARG A 24 9.67 37.00 0.72
C ARG A 24 10.90 37.47 -0.08
N LYS A 25 11.60 38.45 0.43
CA LYS A 25 12.83 39.03 -0.13
C LYS A 25 14.08 38.14 -0.08
N SER A 26 13.98 36.86 0.32
CA SER A 26 15.10 35.91 0.30
C SER A 26 14.57 34.53 -0.08
N GLY A 27 14.54 34.27 -1.39
CA GLY A 27 13.93 33.07 -1.94
C GLY A 27 14.91 31.95 -2.20
N THR A 28 15.43 31.29 -1.18
CA THR A 28 16.02 29.94 -1.38
C THR A 28 14.86 28.95 -1.58
N PRO A 29 14.85 28.13 -2.66
CA PRO A 29 13.84 27.10 -2.83
C PRO A 29 13.82 26.17 -1.60
N ALA A 30 12.64 25.93 -1.06
CA ALA A 30 12.53 24.94 0.02
C ALA A 30 12.73 23.54 -0.59
N VAL A 31 13.75 22.84 -0.11
CA VAL A 31 14.09 21.48 -0.53
C VAL A 31 13.66 20.51 0.58
N LYS A 32 12.72 19.61 0.28
CA LYS A 32 12.29 18.55 1.18
C LYS A 32 12.73 17.20 0.64
N LYS A 33 13.64 16.52 1.34
CA LYS A 33 14.01 15.14 1.05
C LYS A 33 12.94 14.22 1.66
N ALA A 34 12.16 13.56 0.83
CA ALA A 34 11.11 12.64 1.27
C ALA A 34 11.60 11.20 1.36
N LEU A 35 12.57 10.82 0.53
CA LEU A 35 13.28 9.54 0.61
C LEU A 35 14.77 9.75 0.42
N SER A 36 15.60 8.98 1.13
CA SER A 36 17.05 9.10 1.19
C SER A 36 17.73 7.73 1.14
N GLY A 37 17.91 7.18 -0.07
CA GLY A 37 18.65 5.94 -0.27
C GLY A 37 17.89 4.69 0.22
N VAL A 38 16.58 4.62 0.03
CA VAL A 38 15.76 3.46 0.43
C VAL A 38 16.12 2.26 -0.45
N SER A 39 16.62 1.19 0.18
CA SER A 39 16.94 -0.09 -0.47
C SER A 39 16.25 -1.21 0.28
N LEU A 40 15.57 -2.11 -0.46
CA LEU A 40 14.77 -3.20 0.10
C LEU A 40 14.52 -4.23 -0.98
N THR A 41 14.56 -5.52 -0.62
CA THR A 41 14.11 -6.61 -1.49
C THR A 41 13.05 -7.43 -0.77
N LEU A 42 11.91 -7.64 -1.43
CA LEU A 42 10.80 -8.43 -0.94
C LEU A 42 10.54 -9.60 -1.89
N GLY A 43 10.38 -10.80 -1.32
CA GLY A 43 9.82 -11.98 -1.98
C GLY A 43 8.35 -12.16 -1.63
N PRO A 44 7.70 -13.30 -2.03
CA PRO A 44 6.35 -13.61 -1.61
C PRO A 44 6.19 -13.54 -0.10
N GLY A 45 5.11 -12.88 0.35
CA GLY A 45 4.84 -12.64 1.77
C GLY A 45 4.00 -11.39 1.97
N LEU A 46 3.53 -11.20 3.22
CA LEU A 46 2.86 -9.98 3.66
C LEU A 46 3.83 -9.14 4.50
N TYR A 47 3.94 -7.88 4.15
CA TYR A 47 4.86 -6.94 4.79
C TYR A 47 4.12 -5.70 5.26
N GLY A 48 4.37 -5.30 6.52
CA GLY A 48 3.90 -4.02 7.06
C GLY A 48 4.90 -2.90 6.74
N LEU A 49 4.43 -1.76 6.28
CA LEU A 49 5.20 -0.52 6.17
C LEU A 49 4.72 0.45 7.24
N LEU A 50 5.49 0.55 8.31
CA LEU A 50 5.19 1.38 9.48
C LEU A 50 6.09 2.61 9.56
N GLY A 51 5.59 3.67 10.14
CA GLY A 51 6.31 4.92 10.39
C GLY A 51 5.36 6.08 10.66
N PRO A 52 5.83 7.17 11.27
CA PRO A 52 4.99 8.33 11.60
C PRO A 52 4.49 9.07 10.35
N ASN A 53 3.63 10.04 10.55
CA ASN A 53 3.18 10.93 9.50
C ASN A 53 4.37 11.72 8.95
N GLY A 54 4.50 11.78 7.63
CA GLY A 54 5.64 12.43 6.98
C GLY A 54 6.91 11.58 6.87
N ALA A 55 6.92 10.33 7.36
CA ALA A 55 8.06 9.40 7.24
C ALA A 55 8.48 9.09 5.79
N GLY A 56 7.56 9.29 4.81
CA GLY A 56 7.82 9.01 3.40
C GLY A 56 7.03 7.82 2.84
N LYS A 57 6.14 7.20 3.62
CA LYS A 57 5.37 6.01 3.21
C LYS A 57 4.61 6.20 1.89
N SER A 58 3.77 7.23 1.80
CA SER A 58 3.01 7.51 0.57
C SER A 58 3.91 7.86 -0.61
N THR A 59 5.03 8.57 -0.37
CA THR A 59 6.03 8.83 -1.43
C THR A 59 6.63 7.53 -1.94
N LEU A 60 6.99 6.60 -1.05
CA LEU A 60 7.52 5.30 -1.41
C LEU A 60 6.49 4.48 -2.22
N ILE A 61 5.24 4.41 -1.74
CA ILE A 61 4.13 3.75 -2.44
C ILE A 61 3.93 4.33 -3.85
N HIS A 62 3.88 5.66 -3.98
CA HIS A 62 3.69 6.30 -5.29
C HIS A 62 4.85 6.00 -6.26
N ILE A 63 6.08 5.85 -5.75
CA ILE A 63 7.21 5.46 -6.60
C ILE A 63 7.09 3.99 -7.02
N ILE A 64 6.78 3.07 -6.09
CA ILE A 64 6.60 1.65 -6.38
C ILE A 64 5.46 1.45 -7.40
N THR A 65 4.35 2.16 -7.24
CA THR A 65 3.18 2.05 -8.14
C THR A 65 3.39 2.77 -9.49
N GLY A 66 4.51 3.48 -9.66
CA GLY A 66 4.81 4.23 -10.89
C GLY A 66 4.01 5.52 -11.05
N SER A 67 3.29 5.97 -10.01
CA SER A 67 2.56 7.25 -10.00
C SER A 67 3.49 8.46 -9.81
N LEU A 68 4.71 8.23 -9.31
CA LEU A 68 5.72 9.24 -9.05
C LEU A 68 7.10 8.73 -9.47
N ALA A 69 7.83 9.53 -10.22
CA ALA A 69 9.22 9.21 -10.55
C ALA A 69 10.15 9.51 -9.35
N PRO A 70 11.11 8.63 -9.02
CA PRO A 70 12.16 8.94 -8.04
C PRO A 70 13.09 10.04 -8.57
N THR A 71 13.82 10.73 -7.68
CA THR A 71 14.90 11.65 -8.06
C THR A 71 16.13 10.87 -8.49
N SER A 72 16.41 9.75 -7.83
CA SER A 72 17.44 8.78 -8.18
C SER A 72 17.10 7.40 -7.62
N GLY A 73 17.78 6.37 -8.09
CA GLY A 73 17.47 4.98 -7.77
C GLY A 73 16.40 4.41 -8.69
N GLU A 74 16.05 3.16 -8.48
CA GLU A 74 15.11 2.43 -9.34
C GLU A 74 14.30 1.40 -8.58
N VAL A 75 13.15 1.03 -9.16
CA VAL A 75 12.31 -0.08 -8.70
C VAL A 75 12.38 -1.18 -9.73
N LEU A 76 12.68 -2.40 -9.28
CA LEU A 76 12.75 -3.58 -10.13
C LEU A 76 11.67 -4.59 -9.71
N TRP A 77 11.07 -5.22 -10.71
CA TRP A 77 10.17 -6.36 -10.58
C TRP A 77 10.81 -7.57 -11.26
N CYS A 78 11.12 -8.63 -10.50
CA CYS A 78 11.81 -9.82 -11.00
C CYS A 78 13.08 -9.46 -11.80
N GLY A 79 13.88 -8.52 -11.30
CA GLY A 79 15.11 -8.05 -11.94
C GLY A 79 14.94 -7.09 -13.13
N GLY A 80 13.74 -6.91 -13.64
CA GLY A 80 13.43 -5.94 -14.70
C GLY A 80 12.82 -4.63 -14.16
N PRO A 81 12.86 -3.52 -14.92
CA PRO A 81 12.28 -2.25 -14.49
C PRO A 81 10.77 -2.37 -14.18
N ALA A 82 10.34 -1.96 -12.98
CA ALA A 82 8.95 -1.96 -12.55
C ALA A 82 8.15 -0.82 -13.19
N ARG A 83 7.90 -0.92 -14.50
CA ARG A 83 7.21 0.11 -15.30
C ARG A 83 6.51 -0.48 -16.52
N GLY A 84 5.64 0.33 -17.14
CA GLY A 84 4.94 -0.06 -18.37
C GLY A 84 3.75 -0.98 -18.11
N ILE A 85 3.13 -1.46 -19.20
CA ILE A 85 1.89 -2.23 -19.17
C ILE A 85 2.08 -3.57 -18.47
N ALA A 86 3.20 -4.26 -18.75
CA ALA A 86 3.49 -5.57 -18.15
C ALA A 86 3.52 -5.51 -16.61
N PHE A 87 4.16 -4.48 -16.04
CA PHE A 87 4.18 -4.28 -14.60
C PHE A 87 2.78 -3.91 -14.05
N ARG A 88 2.02 -3.05 -14.74
CA ARG A 88 0.65 -2.68 -14.30
C ARG A 88 -0.29 -3.88 -14.23
N ARG A 89 -0.12 -4.88 -15.09
CA ARG A 89 -0.94 -6.11 -15.07
C ARG A 89 -0.71 -6.94 -13.81
N VAL A 90 0.51 -6.96 -13.29
CA VAL A 90 0.86 -7.71 -12.06
C VAL A 90 0.68 -6.90 -10.78
N LEU A 91 0.44 -5.59 -10.89
CA LEU A 91 0.25 -4.69 -9.76
C LEU A 91 -1.24 -4.55 -9.41
N GLY A 92 -1.59 -4.77 -8.14
CA GLY A 92 -2.82 -4.30 -7.51
C GLY A 92 -2.50 -3.15 -6.58
N TYR A 93 -3.23 -2.05 -6.69
CA TYR A 93 -3.03 -0.89 -5.82
C TYR A 93 -4.33 -0.39 -5.24
N MET A 94 -4.36 -0.24 -3.93
CA MET A 94 -5.45 0.37 -3.18
C MET A 94 -4.92 1.64 -2.50
N PRO A 95 -5.26 2.84 -2.98
CA PRO A 95 -4.85 4.09 -2.37
C PRO A 95 -5.65 4.39 -1.10
N GLN A 96 -5.10 5.20 -0.21
CA GLN A 96 -5.75 5.65 1.02
C GLN A 96 -7.09 6.37 0.75
N GLN A 97 -7.14 7.18 -0.30
CA GLN A 97 -8.35 7.87 -0.73
C GLN A 97 -8.49 7.74 -2.25
N GLN A 98 -9.64 7.30 -2.68
CA GLN A 98 -10.02 7.29 -4.09
C GLN A 98 -11.39 7.94 -4.24
N GLY A 99 -11.50 8.90 -5.13
CA GLY A 99 -12.80 9.44 -5.55
C GLY A 99 -13.61 8.34 -6.23
N LEU A 100 -14.68 7.91 -5.59
CA LEU A 100 -15.64 6.98 -6.17
C LEU A 100 -16.71 7.77 -6.93
N TYR A 101 -17.16 7.22 -8.04
CA TYR A 101 -18.25 7.80 -8.83
C TYR A 101 -19.60 7.44 -8.20
N ASP A 102 -20.17 8.31 -7.39
CA ASP A 102 -21.40 8.07 -6.63
C ASP A 102 -22.59 7.59 -7.49
N SER A 103 -22.64 7.97 -8.76
CA SER A 103 -23.66 7.52 -9.72
C SER A 103 -23.44 6.10 -10.27
N TYR A 104 -22.27 5.50 -10.06
CA TYR A 104 -22.00 4.13 -10.50
C TYR A 104 -22.55 3.13 -9.49
N THR A 105 -22.85 1.92 -9.97
CA THR A 105 -23.00 0.74 -9.11
C THR A 105 -21.64 0.12 -8.84
N GLY A 106 -21.52 -0.71 -7.79
CA GLY A 106 -20.28 -1.46 -7.52
C GLY A 106 -19.83 -2.31 -8.71
N ARG A 107 -20.78 -2.97 -9.37
CA ARG A 107 -20.52 -3.75 -10.60
C ARG A 107 -19.95 -2.88 -11.72
N ARG A 108 -20.57 -1.73 -11.98
CA ARG A 108 -20.11 -0.80 -13.02
C ARG A 108 -18.70 -0.26 -12.70
N PHE A 109 -18.44 0.05 -11.43
CA PHE A 109 -17.12 0.51 -11.00
C PHE A 109 -16.05 -0.57 -11.20
N LEU A 110 -16.28 -1.80 -10.75
CA LEU A 110 -15.33 -2.90 -10.94
C LEU A 110 -15.13 -3.22 -12.42
N ALA A 111 -16.19 -3.22 -13.24
CA ALA A 111 -16.06 -3.42 -14.68
C ALA A 111 -15.24 -2.30 -15.35
N TYR A 112 -15.39 -1.05 -14.92
CA TYR A 112 -14.58 0.07 -15.37
C TYR A 112 -13.10 -0.12 -15.00
N MET A 113 -12.81 -0.50 -13.75
CA MET A 113 -11.45 -0.78 -13.29
C MET A 113 -10.82 -1.97 -14.01
N ALA A 114 -11.61 -3.01 -14.30
CA ALA A 114 -11.17 -4.16 -15.10
C ALA A 114 -10.77 -3.75 -16.53
N ALA A 115 -11.53 -2.84 -17.15
CA ALA A 115 -11.21 -2.30 -18.47
C ALA A 115 -9.90 -1.49 -18.45
N LEU A 116 -9.66 -0.68 -17.41
CA LEU A 116 -8.40 0.05 -17.22
C LEU A 116 -7.19 -0.88 -17.03
N LYS A 117 -7.42 -2.08 -16.50
CA LYS A 117 -6.41 -3.15 -16.38
C LYS A 117 -6.27 -4.00 -17.65
N GLU A 118 -6.98 -3.65 -18.71
CA GLU A 118 -6.98 -4.38 -19.99
C GLU A 118 -7.43 -5.85 -19.84
N ILE A 119 -8.28 -6.16 -18.86
CA ILE A 119 -8.88 -7.48 -18.70
C ILE A 119 -9.81 -7.73 -19.91
N PRO A 120 -9.67 -8.87 -20.61
CA PRO A 120 -10.51 -9.18 -21.76
C PRO A 120 -12.00 -9.08 -21.42
N ARG A 121 -12.78 -8.41 -22.27
CA ARG A 121 -14.20 -8.12 -22.02
C ARG A 121 -15.02 -9.34 -21.63
N ALA A 122 -14.71 -10.49 -22.23
CA ALA A 122 -15.39 -11.78 -21.93
C ALA A 122 -15.11 -12.27 -20.49
N GLN A 123 -13.98 -11.89 -19.89
CA GLN A 123 -13.58 -12.31 -18.54
C GLN A 123 -14.07 -11.33 -17.44
N VAL A 124 -14.44 -10.11 -17.80
CA VAL A 124 -14.84 -9.08 -16.84
C VAL A 124 -15.95 -9.53 -15.88
N PRO A 125 -17.05 -10.19 -16.34
CA PRO A 125 -18.11 -10.62 -15.41
C PRO A 125 -17.61 -11.60 -14.35
N ALA A 126 -16.78 -12.56 -14.74
CA ALA A 126 -16.21 -13.55 -13.82
C ALA A 126 -15.24 -12.90 -12.82
N GLU A 127 -14.38 -11.98 -13.28
CA GLU A 127 -13.44 -11.24 -12.43
C GLU A 127 -14.16 -10.34 -11.42
N VAL A 128 -15.21 -9.66 -11.84
CA VAL A 128 -16.05 -8.85 -10.95
C VAL A 128 -16.70 -9.71 -9.87
N ALA A 129 -17.27 -10.86 -10.26
CA ALA A 129 -17.88 -11.79 -9.32
C ALA A 129 -16.85 -12.35 -8.32
N ARG A 130 -15.68 -12.78 -8.81
CA ARG A 130 -14.58 -13.33 -8.01
C ARG A 130 -14.09 -12.31 -6.96
N THR A 131 -13.80 -11.10 -7.40
CA THR A 131 -13.24 -10.08 -6.49
C THR A 131 -14.27 -9.57 -5.49
N ALA A 132 -15.53 -9.41 -5.89
CA ALA A 132 -16.61 -9.04 -5.00
C ALA A 132 -16.87 -10.11 -3.93
N ALA A 133 -16.85 -11.39 -4.31
CA ALA A 133 -17.00 -12.51 -3.37
C ALA A 133 -15.86 -12.52 -2.33
N ALA A 134 -14.61 -12.29 -2.78
CA ALA A 134 -13.45 -12.25 -1.89
C ALA A 134 -13.58 -11.20 -0.77
N VAL A 135 -14.31 -10.12 -1.00
CA VAL A 135 -14.51 -9.02 -0.04
C VAL A 135 -15.94 -8.95 0.52
N ASN A 136 -16.77 -9.97 0.33
CA ASN A 136 -18.17 -10.01 0.79
C ASN A 136 -19.02 -8.82 0.30
N LEU A 137 -18.96 -8.54 -1.01
CA LEU A 137 -19.77 -7.49 -1.66
C LEU A 137 -20.69 -8.00 -2.76
N SER A 138 -20.82 -9.33 -2.94
CA SER A 138 -21.57 -9.92 -4.05
C SER A 138 -23.01 -9.43 -4.14
N GLU A 139 -23.71 -9.36 -3.00
CA GLU A 139 -25.11 -8.94 -2.92
C GLU A 139 -25.33 -7.42 -3.05
N GLU A 140 -24.22 -6.65 -2.90
CA GLU A 140 -24.27 -5.20 -2.89
C GLU A 140 -23.87 -4.57 -4.24
N LEU A 141 -23.41 -5.39 -5.19
CA LEU A 141 -22.83 -4.93 -6.45
C LEU A 141 -23.72 -4.04 -7.28
N ASP A 142 -25.04 -4.25 -7.21
CA ASP A 142 -26.00 -3.52 -8.06
C ASP A 142 -26.55 -2.26 -7.38
N LYS A 143 -26.18 -1.99 -6.13
CA LYS A 143 -26.49 -0.74 -5.43
C LYS A 143 -25.56 0.38 -5.91
N ARG A 144 -26.06 1.61 -5.93
CA ARG A 144 -25.25 2.81 -6.23
C ARG A 144 -24.22 3.06 -5.13
N LEU A 145 -23.06 3.57 -5.52
CA LEU A 145 -21.96 3.87 -4.58
C LEU A 145 -22.30 5.01 -3.61
N SER A 146 -23.24 5.87 -3.96
CA SER A 146 -23.81 6.86 -3.03
C SER A 146 -24.50 6.22 -1.83
N ALA A 147 -25.00 4.98 -1.95
CA ALA A 147 -25.64 4.22 -0.88
C ALA A 147 -24.69 3.29 -0.11
N TYR A 148 -23.41 3.25 -0.48
CA TYR A 148 -22.41 2.42 0.20
C TYR A 148 -21.96 3.08 1.51
N SER A 149 -21.87 2.28 2.58
CA SER A 149 -21.17 2.70 3.80
C SER A 149 -19.66 2.88 3.55
N GLY A 150 -18.95 3.53 4.46
CA GLY A 150 -17.50 3.66 4.40
C GLY A 150 -16.78 2.30 4.27
N GLY A 151 -17.17 1.32 5.06
CA GLY A 151 -16.65 -0.03 4.99
C GLY A 151 -16.94 -0.75 3.67
N MET A 152 -18.13 -0.53 3.08
CA MET A 152 -18.46 -1.07 1.75
C MET A 152 -17.58 -0.43 0.67
N LYS A 153 -17.36 0.88 0.74
CA LYS A 153 -16.46 1.60 -0.18
C LYS A 153 -15.03 1.08 -0.07
N GLN A 154 -14.55 0.86 1.15
CA GLN A 154 -13.22 0.30 1.41
C GLN A 154 -13.06 -1.12 0.82
N ARG A 155 -14.06 -1.99 1.05
CA ARG A 155 -14.08 -3.34 0.46
C ARG A 155 -14.14 -3.30 -1.08
N LEU A 156 -14.87 -2.36 -1.66
CA LEU A 156 -14.92 -2.18 -3.12
C LEU A 156 -13.55 -1.76 -3.68
N LEU A 157 -12.84 -0.87 -3.01
CA LEU A 157 -11.47 -0.47 -3.39
C LEU A 157 -10.50 -1.66 -3.33
N LEU A 158 -10.61 -2.48 -2.29
CA LEU A 158 -9.83 -3.72 -2.20
C LEU A 158 -10.20 -4.68 -3.34
N ALA A 159 -11.50 -4.89 -3.64
CA ALA A 159 -11.92 -5.70 -4.77
C ALA A 159 -11.31 -5.20 -6.09
N SER A 160 -11.27 -3.88 -6.30
CA SER A 160 -10.66 -3.29 -7.50
C SER A 160 -9.15 -3.55 -7.57
N ALA A 161 -8.45 -3.54 -6.43
CA ALA A 161 -7.02 -3.85 -6.37
C ALA A 161 -6.75 -5.34 -6.69
N LEU A 162 -7.70 -6.24 -6.40
CA LEU A 162 -7.59 -7.68 -6.65
C LEU A 162 -7.92 -8.11 -8.08
N LEU A 163 -8.42 -7.22 -8.94
CA LEU A 163 -8.74 -7.52 -10.34
C LEU A 163 -7.50 -7.99 -11.10
N GLY A 164 -7.66 -9.02 -11.94
CA GLY A 164 -6.58 -9.56 -12.78
C GLY A 164 -5.53 -10.37 -12.02
N ASP A 165 -5.83 -10.84 -10.82
CA ASP A 165 -4.97 -11.70 -10.00
C ASP A 165 -3.53 -11.16 -9.81
N PRO A 166 -3.35 -9.94 -9.25
CA PRO A 166 -2.05 -9.30 -9.15
C PRO A 166 -1.06 -10.13 -8.32
N LYS A 167 0.22 -10.11 -8.69
CA LYS A 167 1.31 -10.75 -7.93
C LYS A 167 2.01 -9.79 -6.97
N LEU A 168 1.85 -8.50 -7.17
CA LEU A 168 2.23 -7.44 -6.24
C LEU A 168 0.99 -6.67 -5.81
N LEU A 169 0.71 -6.62 -4.52
CA LEU A 169 -0.43 -5.90 -3.95
C LEU A 169 0.07 -4.84 -2.98
N ILE A 170 -0.22 -3.58 -3.29
CA ILE A 170 0.11 -2.43 -2.45
C ILE A 170 -1.18 -1.87 -1.87
N LEU A 171 -1.29 -1.84 -0.55
CA LEU A 171 -2.49 -1.39 0.16
C LEU A 171 -2.11 -0.24 1.10
N ASP A 172 -2.71 0.92 0.90
CA ASP A 172 -2.51 2.10 1.75
C ASP A 172 -3.72 2.30 2.66
N GLU A 173 -3.52 2.08 3.98
CA GLU A 173 -4.55 2.13 5.03
C GLU A 173 -5.80 1.27 4.73
N PRO A 174 -5.65 -0.03 4.40
CA PRO A 174 -6.76 -0.85 3.92
C PRO A 174 -7.85 -1.12 4.95
N THR A 175 -7.57 -0.92 6.23
CA THR A 175 -8.49 -1.15 7.37
C THR A 175 -9.23 0.11 7.82
N ALA A 176 -8.92 1.26 7.23
CA ALA A 176 -9.56 2.53 7.60
C ALA A 176 -11.08 2.45 7.42
N GLY A 177 -11.84 2.83 8.47
CA GLY A 177 -13.31 2.80 8.43
C GLY A 177 -13.95 1.41 8.48
N LEU A 178 -13.19 0.33 8.65
CA LEU A 178 -13.70 -1.01 8.88
C LEU A 178 -13.98 -1.24 10.37
N ASP A 179 -15.06 -1.98 10.66
CA ASP A 179 -15.31 -2.47 12.01
C ASP A 179 -14.33 -3.60 12.41
N PRO A 180 -14.21 -3.96 13.70
CA PRO A 180 -13.28 -4.97 14.16
C PRO A 180 -13.45 -6.34 13.48
N LYS A 181 -14.68 -6.74 13.17
CA LYS A 181 -14.98 -8.03 12.50
C LYS A 181 -14.47 -8.03 11.06
N GLU A 182 -14.68 -6.93 10.34
CA GLU A 182 -14.19 -6.76 8.97
C GLU A 182 -12.65 -6.66 8.92
N ARG A 183 -12.01 -6.01 9.91
CA ARG A 183 -10.53 -5.99 10.02
C ARG A 183 -9.95 -7.40 10.16
N VAL A 184 -10.56 -8.24 11.02
CA VAL A 184 -10.13 -9.64 11.18
C VAL A 184 -10.29 -10.42 9.87
N ARG A 185 -11.40 -10.23 9.15
CA ARG A 185 -11.63 -10.88 7.86
C ARG A 185 -10.60 -10.46 6.82
N LEU A 186 -10.32 -9.15 6.73
CA LEU A 186 -9.31 -8.62 5.82
C LEU A 186 -7.93 -9.22 6.11
N ARG A 187 -7.50 -9.24 7.38
CA ARG A 187 -6.21 -9.85 7.76
C ARG A 187 -6.11 -11.32 7.34
N LYS A 188 -7.17 -12.11 7.56
CA LYS A 188 -7.22 -13.52 7.13
C LYS A 188 -7.16 -13.65 5.61
N LEU A 189 -7.87 -12.81 4.87
CA LEU A 189 -7.83 -12.78 3.41
C LEU A 189 -6.41 -12.51 2.91
N LEU A 190 -5.76 -11.45 3.41
CA LEU A 190 -4.41 -11.07 2.99
C LEU A 190 -3.37 -12.13 3.37
N ALA A 191 -3.47 -12.70 4.57
CA ALA A 191 -2.57 -13.78 5.02
C ALA A 191 -2.69 -15.02 4.11
N GLY A 192 -3.91 -15.40 3.72
CA GLY A 192 -4.14 -16.54 2.80
C GLY A 192 -3.56 -16.30 1.39
N MET A 193 -3.44 -15.04 0.98
CA MET A 193 -2.90 -14.67 -0.33
C MET A 193 -1.37 -14.50 -0.34
N ALA A 194 -0.74 -14.35 0.81
CA ALA A 194 0.67 -13.97 0.94
C ALA A 194 1.67 -15.02 0.45
N GLN A 195 1.28 -16.29 0.36
CA GLN A 195 2.16 -17.37 -0.09
C GLN A 195 2.52 -17.26 -1.59
N GLU A 196 1.65 -16.66 -2.39
CA GLU A 196 1.78 -16.58 -3.85
C GLU A 196 1.92 -15.14 -4.37
N ARG A 197 2.10 -14.16 -3.48
CA ARG A 197 2.12 -12.73 -3.79
C ARG A 197 3.01 -11.96 -2.85
N ILE A 198 3.50 -10.83 -3.32
CA ILE A 198 4.09 -9.81 -2.46
C ILE A 198 2.97 -8.84 -2.07
N ILE A 199 2.69 -8.70 -0.78
CA ILE A 199 1.67 -7.79 -0.26
C ILE A 199 2.37 -6.79 0.66
N LEU A 200 2.29 -5.50 0.32
CA LEU A 200 2.79 -4.41 1.16
C LEU A 200 1.60 -3.61 1.71
N VAL A 201 1.45 -3.61 3.02
CA VAL A 201 0.40 -2.87 3.74
C VAL A 201 1.04 -1.69 4.45
N ALA A 202 0.75 -0.48 3.99
CA ALA A 202 1.09 0.72 4.75
C ALA A 202 -0.06 1.05 5.69
N THR A 203 0.24 1.16 6.96
CA THR A 203 -0.74 1.50 7.99
C THR A 203 -0.07 2.17 9.19
N HIS A 204 -0.84 2.94 9.94
CA HIS A 204 -0.47 3.44 11.27
C HIS A 204 -1.05 2.55 12.39
N VAL A 205 -1.90 1.56 12.05
CA VAL A 205 -2.51 0.63 13.00
C VAL A 205 -1.64 -0.63 13.08
N VAL A 206 -0.76 -0.67 14.06
CA VAL A 206 0.25 -1.74 14.25
C VAL A 206 -0.40 -3.12 14.33
N SER A 207 -1.54 -3.26 15.03
CA SER A 207 -2.27 -4.52 15.19
C SER A 207 -2.80 -5.13 13.89
N ASP A 208 -2.87 -4.35 12.80
CA ASP A 208 -3.34 -4.85 11.52
C ASP A 208 -2.32 -5.73 10.80
N VAL A 209 -1.05 -5.58 11.13
CA VAL A 209 0.06 -6.32 10.52
C VAL A 209 0.80 -7.23 11.50
N GLU A 210 0.76 -6.95 12.79
CA GLU A 210 1.53 -7.65 13.82
C GLU A 210 1.38 -9.18 13.76
N THR A 211 0.15 -9.68 13.58
CA THR A 211 -0.14 -11.12 13.63
C THR A 211 -0.06 -11.84 12.30
N VAL A 212 0.03 -11.10 11.18
CA VAL A 212 -0.07 -11.69 9.82
C VAL A 212 1.12 -11.37 8.93
N ALA A 213 1.95 -10.38 9.30
CA ALA A 213 3.09 -9.99 8.49
C ALA A 213 4.27 -10.95 8.64
N ASN A 214 4.91 -11.28 7.50
CA ASN A 214 6.18 -11.97 7.43
C ASN A 214 7.36 -11.07 7.85
N GLY A 215 7.21 -9.76 7.69
CA GLY A 215 8.19 -8.78 8.11
C GLY A 215 7.63 -7.37 8.13
N ILE A 216 8.29 -6.50 8.89
CA ILE A 216 7.93 -5.10 9.06
C ILE A 216 9.06 -4.21 8.57
N VAL A 217 8.73 -3.28 7.70
CA VAL A 217 9.60 -2.19 7.26
C VAL A 217 9.32 -0.97 8.12
N LEU A 218 10.27 -0.53 8.91
CA LEU A 218 10.20 0.65 9.76
C LEU A 218 10.82 1.83 9.01
N LEU A 219 10.00 2.82 8.63
CA LEU A 219 10.41 3.99 7.85
C LEU A 219 10.34 5.25 8.70
N GLN A 220 11.44 6.02 8.78
CA GLN A 220 11.52 7.29 9.47
C GLN A 220 12.33 8.29 8.65
N SER A 221 11.84 9.50 8.52
CA SER A 221 12.52 10.60 7.82
C SER A 221 13.09 10.20 6.44
N GLY A 222 12.35 9.39 5.70
CA GLY A 222 12.71 8.91 4.36
C GLY A 222 13.77 7.81 4.31
N LYS A 223 14.10 7.15 5.43
CA LYS A 223 15.06 6.04 5.51
C LYS A 223 14.41 4.82 6.16
N ILE A 224 14.82 3.63 5.73
CA ILE A 224 14.51 2.41 6.46
C ILE A 224 15.38 2.38 7.72
N VAL A 225 14.75 2.38 8.88
CA VAL A 225 15.42 2.24 10.19
C VAL A 225 15.76 0.78 10.42
N ASP A 226 14.79 -0.12 10.15
CA ASP A 226 14.98 -1.55 10.25
C ASP A 226 13.97 -2.30 9.36
N PHE A 227 14.32 -3.53 9.01
CA PHE A 227 13.46 -4.47 8.30
C PHE A 227 13.71 -5.88 8.79
N ALA A 228 12.76 -6.47 9.49
CA ALA A 228 12.87 -7.84 10.00
C ALA A 228 11.48 -8.44 10.29
N PRO A 229 11.39 -9.76 10.53
CA PRO A 229 10.19 -10.39 11.10
C PRO A 229 9.78 -9.73 12.42
N VAL A 230 8.47 -9.74 12.72
CA VAL A 230 7.90 -9.14 13.94
C VAL A 230 8.64 -9.61 15.20
N GLN A 231 8.85 -10.91 15.33
CA GLN A 231 9.52 -11.50 16.50
C GLN A 231 10.95 -10.98 16.70
N THR A 232 11.68 -10.78 15.60
CA THR A 232 13.06 -10.24 15.62
C THR A 232 13.06 -8.77 16.07
N LEU A 233 12.13 -7.97 15.58
CA LEU A 233 12.00 -6.57 15.98
C LEU A 233 11.60 -6.45 17.45
N VAL A 234 10.65 -7.27 17.90
CA VAL A 234 10.24 -7.31 19.31
C VAL A 234 11.41 -7.71 20.20
N ALA A 235 12.14 -8.77 19.86
CA ALA A 235 13.32 -9.20 20.63
C ALA A 235 14.40 -8.11 20.71
N LYS A 236 14.56 -7.31 19.64
CA LYS A 236 15.59 -6.27 19.54
C LYS A 236 15.22 -4.98 20.30
N TYR A 237 13.97 -4.53 20.20
CA TYR A 237 13.56 -3.19 20.64
C TYR A 237 12.62 -3.16 21.84
N ALA A 238 11.84 -4.26 22.08
CA ALA A 238 10.83 -4.33 23.12
C ALA A 238 10.67 -5.77 23.65
N PRO A 239 11.73 -6.39 24.24
CA PRO A 239 11.69 -7.78 24.69
C PRO A 239 10.53 -8.07 25.63
N GLY A 240 9.73 -9.12 25.34
CA GLY A 240 8.58 -9.53 26.12
C GLY A 240 7.32 -8.68 25.95
N GLN A 241 7.32 -7.73 25.00
CA GLN A 241 6.18 -6.86 24.68
C GLN A 241 5.67 -7.13 23.26
N GLY A 242 4.95 -6.20 22.65
CA GLY A 242 4.40 -6.32 21.30
C GLY A 242 5.03 -5.35 20.29
N LEU A 243 4.62 -5.45 19.04
CA LEU A 243 5.09 -4.57 17.96
C LEU A 243 4.69 -3.10 18.21
N GLU A 244 3.62 -2.83 18.96
CA GLU A 244 3.23 -1.47 19.32
C GLU A 244 4.31 -0.79 20.19
N GLN A 245 4.93 -1.53 21.10
CA GLN A 245 6.04 -1.02 21.92
C GLN A 245 7.31 -0.80 21.10
N VAL A 246 7.56 -1.64 20.09
CA VAL A 246 8.63 -1.39 19.11
C VAL A 246 8.39 -0.07 18.38
N TYR A 247 7.14 0.16 17.94
CA TYR A 247 6.75 1.41 17.29
C TYR A 247 6.98 2.62 18.19
N LEU A 248 6.52 2.56 19.45
CA LEU A 248 6.71 3.64 20.43
C LEU A 248 8.18 3.87 20.78
N HIS A 249 8.98 2.80 20.89
CA HIS A 249 10.41 2.92 21.14
C HIS A 249 11.16 3.64 20.03
N ILE A 250 10.79 3.39 18.77
CA ILE A 250 11.51 3.95 17.61
C ILE A 250 10.97 5.34 17.23
N PHE A 251 9.68 5.58 17.39
CA PHE A 251 8.99 6.77 16.87
C PHE A 251 8.38 7.67 17.96
N GLY A 252 8.26 7.20 19.21
CA GLY A 252 7.52 7.88 20.26
C GLY A 252 8.14 9.20 20.77
N GLU A 253 9.41 9.47 20.47
CA GLU A 253 10.06 10.74 20.84
C GLU A 253 9.74 11.90 19.89
N GLU A 254 9.11 11.66 18.73
CA GLU A 254 8.81 12.70 17.75
C GLU A 254 7.48 13.45 17.99
N ASP A 255 6.56 12.91 18.79
CA ASP A 255 5.26 13.55 19.05
C ASP A 255 5.30 14.71 20.08
N GLY A 256 6.48 15.09 20.53
CA GLY A 256 6.71 16.12 21.56
C GLY A 256 7.30 17.45 21.05
N LYS A 257 7.28 17.75 19.73
CA LYS A 257 7.74 19.05 19.20
C LYS A 257 6.72 19.73 18.33
#